data_ebaeb03c8f8f9cc8f830bb78321af59f
#
_entry.id   ebaeb03c8f8f9cc8f830bb78321af59f
#
_cell.length_a   1.000
_cell.length_b   1.000
_cell.length_c   1.000
_cell.angle_alpha   90.00
_cell.angle_beta   90.00
_cell.angle_gamma   90.00
#
_symmetry.space_group_name_H-M   'P 1'
#
loop_
_entity.id
_entity.type
_entity.pdbx_description
1 polymer ?
#
loop_
_entity_poly.entity_id
_entity_poly.type
_entity_poly.pdbx_seq_one_letter_code
_entity_poly.pdbx_strand_id
1 'polypeptide(L)' 'MENKIKDALEQIRPFLQRDGGDIEYVDYTDDNVVKVRLQGHCAGCPGARMTLSGVVERILKESYPEIDRVEAVD' A
#
# COMPACT_ATOMS: atom_id res chain seq x y z
N MET A 1 -5.72 -12.95 -6.82
CA MET A 1 -4.71 -12.14 -6.08
C MET A 1 -5.24 -10.76 -5.68
N GLU A 2 -5.97 -10.10 -6.57
CA GLU A 2 -6.51 -8.78 -6.29
C GLU A 2 -7.30 -8.71 -4.99
N ASN A 3 -8.24 -9.63 -4.78
CA ASN A 3 -9.05 -9.63 -3.57
C ASN A 3 -8.21 -9.85 -2.31
N LYS A 4 -7.17 -10.66 -2.40
CA LYS A 4 -6.26 -10.92 -1.28
C LYS A 4 -5.48 -9.66 -0.91
N ILE A 5 -5.05 -8.92 -1.93
CA ILE A 5 -4.32 -7.66 -1.72
C ILE A 5 -5.24 -6.63 -1.09
N LYS A 6 -6.48 -6.53 -1.58
CA LYS A 6 -7.46 -5.62 -0.99
C LYS A 6 -7.71 -5.93 0.48
N ASP A 7 -7.84 -7.21 0.83
CA ASP A 7 -8.03 -7.61 2.22
C ASP A 7 -6.84 -7.23 3.08
N ALA A 8 -5.63 -7.42 2.56
CA ALA A 8 -4.42 -7.05 3.29
C ALA A 8 -4.36 -5.53 3.52
N LEU A 9 -4.71 -4.75 2.51
CA LEU A 9 -4.74 -3.30 2.65
C LEU A 9 -5.80 -2.85 3.66
N GLU A 10 -6.95 -3.52 3.71
CA GLU A 10 -7.97 -3.22 4.70
C GLU A 10 -7.47 -3.42 6.13
N GLN A 11 -6.58 -4.38 6.35
CA GLN A 11 -5.98 -4.61 7.65
C GLN A 11 -4.97 -3.53 8.02
N ILE A 12 -4.36 -2.91 7.02
CA ILE A 12 -3.37 -1.85 7.23
C ILE A 12 -4.04 -0.48 7.45
N ARG A 13 -5.19 -0.26 6.80
CA ARG A 13 -5.87 1.04 6.83
C ARG A 13 -6.09 1.62 8.23
N PRO A 14 -6.52 0.84 9.23
CA PRO A 14 -6.72 1.42 10.56
C PRO A 14 -5.48 2.08 11.15
N PHE A 15 -4.31 1.52 10.88
CA PHE A 15 -3.05 2.11 11.38
C PHE A 15 -2.78 3.46 10.74
N LEU A 16 -3.08 3.59 9.44
CA LEU A 16 -2.89 4.85 8.73
C LEU A 16 -3.95 5.87 9.11
N GLN A 17 -5.19 5.43 9.30
CA GLN A 17 -6.28 6.31 9.66
C GLN A 17 -6.09 6.94 11.03
N ARG A 18 -5.42 6.26 11.93
CA ARG A 18 -5.09 6.81 13.25
C ARG A 18 -4.19 8.04 13.13
N ASP A 19 -3.37 8.11 12.10
CA ASP A 19 -2.48 9.25 11.86
C ASP A 19 -3.07 10.25 10.87
N GLY A 20 -4.35 10.09 10.53
CA GLY A 20 -5.02 11.00 9.60
C GLY A 20 -4.81 10.68 8.13
N GLY A 21 -4.24 9.51 7.83
CA GLY A 21 -4.02 9.07 6.45
C GLY A 21 -4.90 7.90 6.06
N ASP A 22 -4.73 7.42 4.85
CA ASP A 22 -5.42 6.24 4.35
C ASP A 22 -4.67 5.68 3.16
N ILE A 23 -5.05 4.48 2.73
CA ILE A 23 -4.48 3.81 1.56
C ILE A 23 -5.60 3.19 0.75
N GLU A 24 -5.49 3.28 -0.58
CA GLU A 24 -6.48 2.75 -1.50
C GLU A 24 -5.79 1.85 -2.51
N TYR A 25 -6.41 0.69 -2.79
CA TYR A 25 -5.94 -0.19 -3.86
C TYR A 25 -6.26 0.47 -5.22
N VAL A 26 -5.26 0.50 -6.10
CA VAL A 26 -5.42 1.03 -7.45
C VAL A 26 -5.37 -0.09 -8.48
N ASP A 27 -4.29 -0.87 -8.47
CA ASP A 27 -4.12 -1.92 -9.48
C ASP A 27 -3.07 -2.93 -9.03
N TYR A 28 -3.09 -4.09 -9.67
CA TYR A 28 -2.07 -5.12 -9.54
C TYR A 28 -1.66 -5.54 -10.96
N THR A 29 -0.43 -5.23 -11.33
CA THR A 29 0.03 -5.41 -12.70
C THR A 29 0.55 -6.82 -12.94
N ASP A 30 0.73 -7.17 -14.22
CA ASP A 30 1.30 -8.45 -14.62
C ASP A 30 2.75 -8.62 -14.18
N ASP A 31 3.42 -7.52 -13.86
CA ASP A 31 4.78 -7.53 -13.35
C ASP A 31 4.84 -7.76 -11.84
N ASN A 32 3.72 -8.09 -11.22
CA ASN A 32 3.59 -8.31 -9.78
C ASN A 32 3.86 -7.04 -8.98
N VAL A 33 3.46 -5.90 -9.52
CA VAL A 33 3.55 -4.60 -8.85
C VAL A 33 2.17 -4.22 -8.32
N VAL A 34 2.08 -3.95 -7.02
CA VAL A 34 0.85 -3.47 -6.41
C VAL A 34 0.87 -1.95 -6.45
N LYS A 35 -0.12 -1.35 -7.09
CA LYS A 35 -0.25 0.10 -7.13
C LYS A 35 -1.28 0.55 -6.12
N VAL A 36 -0.90 1.49 -5.28
CA VAL A 36 -1.76 2.01 -4.22
C VAL A 36 -1.75 3.53 -4.27
N ARG A 37 -2.80 4.13 -3.73
CA ARG A 37 -2.91 5.58 -3.59
C ARG A 37 -2.95 5.92 -2.12
N LEU A 38 -2.00 6.73 -1.68
CA LEU A 38 -2.00 7.24 -0.32
C LEU A 38 -2.87 8.49 -0.26
N GLN A 39 -3.67 8.61 0.81
CA GLN A 39 -4.61 9.70 0.95
C GLN A 39 -4.43 10.40 2.30
N GLY A 40 -4.99 11.61 2.41
CA GLY A 40 -4.96 12.39 3.62
C GLY A 40 -3.56 12.84 3.97
N HIS A 41 -3.21 12.77 5.24
CA HIS A 41 -1.93 13.25 5.74
C HIS A 41 -0.75 12.54 5.08
N CYS A 42 -0.91 11.26 4.76
CA CYS A 42 0.15 10.46 4.13
C CYS A 42 0.51 10.95 2.73
N ALA A 43 -0.47 11.47 1.99
CA ALA A 43 -0.25 11.95 0.63
C ALA A 43 0.49 13.28 0.58
N GLY A 44 0.41 14.06 1.66
CA GLY A 44 0.99 15.40 1.68
C GLY A 44 2.47 15.47 2.00
N CYS A 45 3.10 14.34 2.36
CA CYS A 45 4.49 14.32 2.78
C CYS A 45 5.28 13.30 1.94
N PRO A 46 6.16 13.75 1.03
CA PRO A 46 6.91 12.83 0.17
C PRO A 46 7.74 11.80 0.94
N GLY A 47 8.35 12.19 2.04
CA GLY A 47 9.12 11.27 2.87
C GLY A 47 8.25 10.19 3.49
N ALA A 48 7.07 10.57 3.96
CA ALA A 48 6.12 9.63 4.54
C ALA A 48 5.60 8.65 3.48
N ARG A 49 5.37 9.12 2.26
CA ARG A 49 4.93 8.24 1.16
C ARG A 49 5.95 7.14 0.89
N MET A 50 7.23 7.49 0.83
CA MET A 50 8.28 6.50 0.61
C MET A 50 8.36 5.49 1.74
N THR A 51 8.29 5.98 2.98
CA THR A 51 8.33 5.11 4.16
C THR A 51 7.14 4.17 4.19
N LEU A 52 5.94 4.68 3.93
CA LEU A 52 4.73 3.88 3.94
C LEU A 52 4.72 2.85 2.82
N SER A 53 5.18 3.23 1.63
CA SER A 53 5.29 2.27 0.52
C SER A 53 6.21 1.12 0.89
N GLY A 54 7.33 1.40 1.53
CA GLY A 54 8.25 0.37 1.98
C GLY A 54 7.66 -0.56 3.03
N VAL A 55 6.93 0.00 3.99
CA VAL A 55 6.26 -0.78 5.04
C VAL A 55 5.18 -1.67 4.44
N VAL A 56 4.33 -1.10 3.58
CA VAL A 56 3.26 -1.84 2.92
C VAL A 56 3.84 -2.96 2.05
N GLU A 57 4.89 -2.65 1.29
CA GLU A 57 5.59 -3.63 0.46
C GLU A 57 6.08 -4.80 1.29
N ARG A 58 6.73 -4.51 2.41
CA ARG A 58 7.25 -5.55 3.31
C ARG A 58 6.13 -6.44 3.82
N ILE A 59 5.03 -5.85 4.28
CA ILE A 59 3.90 -6.61 4.80
C ILE A 59 3.29 -7.50 3.73
N LEU A 60 3.09 -6.96 2.54
CA LEU A 60 2.50 -7.72 1.44
C LEU A 60 3.43 -8.82 0.96
N LYS A 61 4.73 -8.58 0.89
CA LYS A 61 5.69 -9.61 0.48
C LYS A 61 5.78 -10.76 1.48
N GLU A 62 5.64 -10.46 2.76
CA GLU A 62 5.64 -11.51 3.78
C GLU A 62 4.43 -12.42 3.63
N SER A 63 3.28 -11.85 3.28
CA SER A 63 2.05 -12.61 3.07
C SER A 63 1.99 -13.25 1.68
N TYR A 64 2.49 -12.55 0.69
CA TYR A 64 2.41 -12.98 -0.72
C TYR A 64 3.78 -12.78 -1.38
N PRO A 65 4.67 -13.79 -1.28
CA PRO A 65 6.05 -13.66 -1.80
C PRO A 65 6.15 -13.37 -3.29
N GLU A 66 5.11 -13.65 -4.06
CA GLU A 66 5.10 -13.37 -5.50
C GLU A 66 5.04 -11.88 -5.82
N ILE A 67 4.68 -11.04 -4.87
CA ILE A 67 4.63 -9.59 -5.10
C ILE A 67 6.06 -9.05 -5.27
N ASP A 68 6.31 -8.34 -6.36
CA ASP A 68 7.61 -7.75 -6.62
C ASP A 68 7.83 -6.49 -5.78
N ARG A 69 6.89 -5.56 -5.88
CA ARG A 69 6.97 -4.31 -5.11
C ARG A 69 5.61 -3.64 -4.99
N VAL A 70 5.56 -2.64 -4.13
CA VAL A 70 4.40 -1.77 -3.99
C VAL A 70 4.80 -0.37 -4.46
N GLU A 71 3.98 0.23 -5.28
CA GLU A 71 4.23 1.54 -5.85
C GLU A 71 3.11 2.49 -5.47
N ALA A 72 3.46 3.65 -4.91
CA ALA A 72 2.48 4.67 -4.58
C ALA A 72 2.24 5.54 -5.83
N VAL A 73 0.98 5.69 -6.19
CA VAL A 73 0.57 6.51 -7.35
C VAL A 73 -0.37 7.61 -6.87
N ASP A 74 -0.51 8.63 -7.69
CA ASP A 74 -1.41 9.75 -7.37
C ASP A 74 -2.85 9.50 -7.78
#